data_92f4616291a74b4329bd90c3b72689b2
#
_entry.id   92f4616291a74b4329bd90c3b72689b2
#
_cell.length_a   1.000
_cell.length_b   1.000
_cell.length_c   1.000
_cell.angle_alpha   90.00
_cell.angle_beta   90.00
_cell.angle_gamma   90.00
#
_symmetry.space_group_name_H-M   'P 1'
#
loop_
_entity.id
_entity.type
_entity.pdbx_description
1 polymer ?
#
loop_
_entity_poly.entity_id
_entity_poly.type
_entity_poly.pdbx_seq_one_letter_code
_entity_poly.pdbx_strand_id
1 'polypeptide(L)'
;MKTLLTHVSTPDDLRALPAELLPGLAREIRDFLIEKVSAAGGHLGSNLGIVELTIALHRVFDSPDDAIVFDTGHQAYVHKILTGRRDAFDGLRVRGGLSGYPSRDESPHDHVDSSHASTALAYADGMAKARRLAGEGGRPVVAVVGDGALTGGVAWEALNNLGADRGLPVVVVLNDNGRSYAPTVGGWAEHLGRLRAAPGISVFESLGLRYLGPVDGHDIAALEQALRTARELRTPVVVHCVTRKGRGYGPAVQDLDEHLHAIPASDPATGQPLSPVHGTWTHAFSHHLCALGERRRDVVAVTAAMPGPTGLAAFGRRFPGRMFDVGIAEQHAMASAAGMAMSGLHPVVAIYATFLNRAVDQVLMDIALHRLPVTLVLDRAGITGPDGPSHHGMWDLATLAVAPGLRVAAPRDAVRLGQLLDEAVACDGPTALRFPKAAVEAEIPPVGSVGEVDVLASGGQDVLLVAVGAMAGPCLSAAASLAESGIGVSVVDPRWVIPVSADLRKAVGGSRLVVTVEDGVAASGAGALVRQVCAPGQGVLNLGLPCAFIGQGGRSELLAEAGLTGQGIARAAGDALRALDRT
;
A
#
# COMPACT_ATOMS: atom_id res chain seq x y z
N MET A 1 -11.55 39.57 0.57
CA MET A 1 -11.56 39.36 2.04
C MET A 1 -10.58 38.22 2.33
N LYS A 2 -9.73 38.33 3.36
CA LYS A 2 -8.90 37.20 3.79
C LYS A 2 -9.84 36.09 4.28
N THR A 3 -9.64 34.86 3.86
CA THR A 3 -10.41 33.70 4.26
C THR A 3 -10.10 33.32 5.71
N LEU A 4 -11.04 32.69 6.44
CA LEU A 4 -10.83 32.23 7.81
C LEU A 4 -9.62 31.29 7.90
N LEU A 5 -9.46 30.44 6.91
CA LEU A 5 -8.37 29.48 6.82
C LEU A 5 -6.98 30.13 6.79
N THR A 6 -6.84 31.35 6.28
CA THR A 6 -5.57 32.08 6.29
C THR A 6 -5.14 32.57 7.68
N HIS A 7 -6.05 32.56 8.66
CA HIS A 7 -5.79 32.97 10.05
C HIS A 7 -5.56 31.77 10.99
N VAL A 8 -5.66 30.53 10.48
CA VAL A 8 -5.45 29.32 11.26
C VAL A 8 -4.19 28.62 10.77
N SER A 9 -3.11 28.75 11.51
CA SER A 9 -1.81 28.09 11.23
C SER A 9 -1.41 27.10 12.32
N THR A 10 -1.99 27.22 13.51
CA THR A 10 -1.70 26.37 14.66
C THR A 10 -2.99 25.89 15.33
N PRO A 11 -2.95 24.81 16.12
CA PRO A 11 -4.08 24.41 16.96
C PRO A 11 -4.54 25.50 17.92
N ASP A 12 -3.65 26.39 18.36
CA ASP A 12 -4.00 27.53 19.23
C ASP A 12 -4.85 28.57 18.48
N ASP A 13 -4.50 28.88 17.24
CA ASP A 13 -5.32 29.77 16.40
C ASP A 13 -6.73 29.20 16.23
N LEU A 14 -6.83 27.88 16.01
CA LEU A 14 -8.12 27.20 15.89
C LEU A 14 -8.93 27.27 17.18
N ARG A 15 -8.28 27.08 18.35
CA ARG A 15 -8.96 27.16 19.66
C ARG A 15 -9.47 28.56 19.96
N ALA A 16 -8.78 29.59 19.47
CA ALA A 16 -9.16 30.98 19.63
C ALA A 16 -10.36 31.40 18.76
N LEU A 17 -10.73 30.62 17.73
CA LEU A 17 -11.86 30.96 16.87
C LEU A 17 -13.20 30.77 17.61
N PRO A 18 -14.14 31.75 17.47
CA PRO A 18 -15.51 31.60 17.91
C PRO A 18 -16.21 30.39 17.25
N ALA A 19 -17.04 29.67 18.01
CA ALA A 19 -17.70 28.45 17.55
C ALA A 19 -18.57 28.67 16.29
N GLU A 20 -19.21 29.83 16.17
CA GLU A 20 -20.05 30.21 15.04
C GLU A 20 -19.29 30.35 13.71
N LEU A 21 -17.97 30.50 13.75
CA LEU A 21 -17.13 30.58 12.55
C LEU A 21 -16.66 29.20 12.05
N LEU A 22 -16.72 28.17 12.90
CA LEU A 22 -16.19 26.84 12.56
C LEU A 22 -16.87 26.17 11.35
N PRO A 23 -18.21 26.31 11.14
CA PRO A 23 -18.81 25.80 9.91
C PRO A 23 -18.31 26.50 8.63
N GLY A 24 -17.93 27.79 8.75
CA GLY A 24 -17.28 28.55 7.69
C GLY A 24 -15.89 28.01 7.38
N LEU A 25 -15.08 27.83 8.43
CA LEU A 25 -13.74 27.23 8.32
C LEU A 25 -13.79 25.84 7.69
N ALA A 26 -14.72 24.99 8.09
CA ALA A 26 -14.87 23.65 7.53
C ALA A 26 -15.17 23.66 6.02
N ARG A 27 -15.94 24.62 5.52
CA ARG A 27 -16.15 24.82 4.08
C ARG A 27 -14.87 25.24 3.37
N GLU A 28 -14.17 26.23 3.89
CA GLU A 28 -12.91 26.72 3.30
C GLU A 28 -11.82 25.63 3.26
N ILE A 29 -11.73 24.78 4.28
CA ILE A 29 -10.82 23.61 4.28
C ILE A 29 -11.21 22.63 3.17
N ARG A 30 -12.51 22.37 2.93
CA ARG A 30 -12.94 21.50 1.84
C ARG A 30 -12.61 22.07 0.48
N ASP A 31 -12.89 23.33 0.25
CA ASP A 31 -12.57 24.02 -1.00
C ASP A 31 -11.06 23.97 -1.29
N PHE A 32 -10.24 24.20 -0.27
CA PHE A 32 -8.78 24.08 -0.34
C PHE A 32 -8.35 22.65 -0.68
N LEU A 33 -8.92 21.63 -0.02
CA LEU A 33 -8.59 20.24 -0.30
C LEU A 33 -8.99 19.83 -1.72
N ILE A 34 -10.16 20.25 -2.19
CA ILE A 34 -10.62 19.97 -3.56
C ILE A 34 -9.62 20.57 -4.57
N GLU A 35 -9.22 21.83 -4.37
CA GLU A 35 -8.25 22.49 -5.25
C GLU A 35 -6.90 21.75 -5.25
N LYS A 36 -6.28 21.60 -4.08
CA LYS A 36 -4.90 21.10 -3.97
C LYS A 36 -4.76 19.62 -4.28
N VAL A 37 -5.70 18.79 -3.80
CA VAL A 37 -5.65 17.34 -4.03
C VAL A 37 -6.05 17.00 -5.47
N SER A 38 -6.95 17.77 -6.09
CA SER A 38 -7.23 17.59 -7.52
C SER A 38 -6.00 17.93 -8.38
N ALA A 39 -5.21 18.91 -8.01
CA ALA A 39 -4.00 19.28 -8.74
C ALA A 39 -2.87 18.24 -8.57
N ALA A 40 -2.62 17.79 -7.34
CA ALA A 40 -1.49 16.91 -7.02
C ALA A 40 -1.81 15.40 -7.14
N GLY A 41 -3.07 15.04 -7.09
CA GLY A 41 -3.52 13.69 -6.77
C GLY A 41 -3.39 13.39 -5.28
N GLY A 42 -4.10 12.39 -4.78
CA GLY A 42 -4.05 11.99 -3.36
C GLY A 42 -5.39 11.48 -2.84
N HIS A 43 -5.51 11.40 -1.50
CA HIS A 43 -6.72 10.91 -0.84
C HIS A 43 -7.70 12.07 -0.64
N LEU A 44 -8.74 12.16 -1.50
CA LEU A 44 -9.68 13.26 -1.45
C LEU A 44 -10.93 12.92 -0.62
N GLY A 45 -11.69 11.92 -1.01
CA GLY A 45 -12.98 11.59 -0.39
C GLY A 45 -12.89 11.32 1.11
N SER A 46 -11.84 10.63 1.55
CA SER A 46 -11.59 10.33 2.97
C SER A 46 -11.36 11.60 3.79
N ASN A 47 -10.58 12.56 3.25
CA ASN A 47 -10.29 13.82 3.93
C ASN A 47 -11.49 14.77 3.96
N LEU A 48 -12.30 14.80 2.91
CA LEU A 48 -13.54 15.60 2.89
C LEU A 48 -14.56 15.13 3.94
N GLY A 49 -14.53 13.84 4.27
CA GLY A 49 -15.44 13.25 5.28
C GLY A 49 -15.06 13.55 6.72
N ILE A 50 -13.82 13.92 7.03
CA ILE A 50 -13.31 14.01 8.40
C ILE A 50 -13.03 15.46 8.86
N VAL A 51 -13.44 16.45 8.10
CA VAL A 51 -13.08 17.86 8.36
C VAL A 51 -13.56 18.33 9.73
N GLU A 52 -14.85 18.22 10.03
CA GLU A 52 -15.43 18.65 11.31
C GLU A 52 -14.86 17.85 12.48
N LEU A 53 -14.68 16.55 12.30
CA LEU A 53 -14.08 15.69 13.32
C LEU A 53 -12.66 16.10 13.65
N THR A 54 -11.83 16.41 12.64
CA THR A 54 -10.44 16.85 12.87
C THR A 54 -10.39 18.25 13.52
N ILE A 55 -11.29 19.16 13.17
CA ILE A 55 -11.46 20.45 13.86
C ILE A 55 -11.76 20.21 15.33
N ALA A 56 -12.76 19.37 15.66
CA ALA A 56 -13.14 19.07 17.04
C ALA A 56 -12.00 18.42 17.83
N LEU A 57 -11.23 17.51 17.21
CA LEU A 57 -10.05 16.90 17.82
C LEU A 57 -9.03 17.95 18.27
N HIS A 58 -8.64 18.87 17.40
CA HIS A 58 -7.65 19.91 17.72
C HIS A 58 -8.17 21.02 18.62
N ARG A 59 -9.47 21.13 18.81
CA ARG A 59 -10.09 22.03 19.78
C ARG A 59 -10.19 21.42 21.18
N VAL A 60 -10.22 20.10 21.29
CA VAL A 60 -10.38 19.39 22.57
C VAL A 60 -9.04 18.87 23.10
N PHE A 61 -8.18 18.35 22.24
CA PHE A 61 -6.90 17.78 22.62
C PHE A 61 -5.75 18.74 22.32
N ASP A 62 -4.76 18.74 23.19
CA ASP A 62 -3.62 19.66 23.15
C ASP A 62 -2.43 19.04 22.40
N SER A 63 -2.59 18.88 21.07
CA SER A 63 -1.53 18.34 20.21
C SER A 63 -0.37 19.36 20.10
N PRO A 64 0.92 18.91 20.16
CA PRO A 64 1.39 17.52 20.11
C PRO A 64 1.44 16.81 21.47
N ASP A 65 1.22 17.50 22.59
CA ASP A 65 1.32 16.94 23.94
C ASP A 65 0.31 15.81 24.18
N ASP A 66 -0.94 16.02 23.79
CA ASP A 66 -1.92 14.93 23.64
C ASP A 66 -1.69 14.29 22.28
N ALA A 67 -1.13 13.08 22.25
CA ALA A 67 -0.81 12.42 20.98
C ALA A 67 -2.09 12.04 20.21
N ILE A 68 -2.18 12.45 18.96
CA ILE A 68 -3.25 12.06 18.04
C ILE A 68 -2.64 11.18 16.94
N VAL A 69 -3.01 9.90 16.91
CA VAL A 69 -2.52 8.92 15.95
C VAL A 69 -3.63 8.59 14.94
N PHE A 70 -3.38 8.84 13.67
CA PHE A 70 -4.30 8.52 12.59
C PHE A 70 -3.97 7.14 12.01
N ASP A 71 -4.92 6.20 12.11
CA ASP A 71 -4.80 4.89 11.49
C ASP A 71 -4.72 5.01 9.96
N THR A 72 -3.83 4.25 9.33
CA THR A 72 -3.53 4.36 7.91
C THR A 72 -2.96 5.73 7.51
N GLY A 73 -3.36 6.82 8.18
CA GLY A 73 -2.88 8.17 7.94
C GLY A 73 -3.37 8.85 6.66
N HIS A 74 -4.11 8.16 5.80
CA HIS A 74 -4.63 8.70 4.53
C HIS A 74 -5.68 9.81 4.71
N GLN A 75 -6.26 9.93 5.89
CA GLN A 75 -7.27 10.93 6.27
C GLN A 75 -6.70 12.06 7.15
N ALA A 76 -5.38 12.30 7.09
CA ALA A 76 -4.69 13.27 7.94
C ALA A 76 -4.39 14.63 7.27
N TYR A 77 -4.96 14.92 6.09
CA TYR A 77 -4.67 16.20 5.40
C TYR A 77 -5.22 17.39 6.18
N VAL A 78 -6.41 17.26 6.77
CA VAL A 78 -6.97 18.31 7.63
C VAL A 78 -6.08 18.56 8.87
N HIS A 79 -5.55 17.48 9.46
CA HIS A 79 -4.57 17.57 10.54
C HIS A 79 -3.32 18.34 10.10
N LYS A 80 -2.77 18.05 8.92
CA LYS A 80 -1.61 18.79 8.36
C LYS A 80 -1.92 20.27 8.17
N ILE A 81 -3.11 20.60 7.66
CA ILE A 81 -3.56 21.99 7.48
C ILE A 81 -3.59 22.74 8.82
N LEU A 82 -4.19 22.14 9.84
CA LEU A 82 -4.40 22.74 11.16
C LEU A 82 -3.13 22.77 12.03
N THR A 83 -2.06 22.10 11.60
CA THR A 83 -0.76 22.02 12.28
C THR A 83 0.37 22.68 11.48
N GLY A 84 0.05 23.72 10.70
CA GLY A 84 1.01 24.64 10.11
C GLY A 84 1.54 24.27 8.73
N ARG A 85 1.04 23.20 8.10
CA ARG A 85 1.56 22.69 6.81
C ARG A 85 0.69 23.06 5.59
N ARG A 86 -0.32 23.92 5.77
CA ARG A 86 -1.22 24.35 4.68
C ARG A 86 -0.46 24.80 3.43
N ASP A 87 0.53 25.68 3.59
CA ASP A 87 1.24 26.32 2.48
C ASP A 87 2.19 25.33 1.74
N ALA A 88 2.44 24.15 2.32
CA ALA A 88 3.24 23.10 1.69
C ALA A 88 2.43 22.18 0.76
N PHE A 89 1.10 22.34 0.66
CA PHE A 89 0.25 21.48 -0.16
C PHE A 89 0.51 21.58 -1.68
N ASP A 90 1.15 22.63 -2.16
CA ASP A 90 1.60 22.71 -3.56
C ASP A 90 2.67 21.65 -3.88
N GLY A 91 3.39 21.17 -2.86
CA GLY A 91 4.34 20.06 -2.94
C GLY A 91 3.79 18.72 -2.45
N LEU A 92 2.47 18.54 -2.35
CA LEU A 92 1.88 17.30 -1.85
C LEU A 92 2.28 16.10 -2.71
N ARG A 93 2.89 15.08 -2.09
CA ARG A 93 3.31 13.80 -2.70
C ARG A 93 4.42 13.95 -3.77
N VAL A 94 5.07 15.10 -3.83
CA VAL A 94 6.22 15.38 -4.70
C VAL A 94 7.53 15.08 -3.95
N ARG A 95 8.58 14.76 -4.68
CA ARG A 95 9.92 14.52 -4.12
C ARG A 95 10.39 15.72 -3.27
N GLY A 96 10.73 15.46 -2.01
CA GLY A 96 11.13 16.51 -1.05
C GLY A 96 10.02 17.45 -0.61
N GLY A 97 8.77 17.23 -1.04
CA GLY A 97 7.59 17.98 -0.62
C GLY A 97 6.80 17.26 0.48
N LEU A 98 5.55 17.70 0.69
CA LEU A 98 4.66 17.20 1.73
C LEU A 98 4.25 15.75 1.47
N SER A 99 4.42 14.87 2.46
CA SER A 99 3.98 13.48 2.40
C SER A 99 2.45 13.37 2.33
N GLY A 100 1.95 12.38 1.61
CA GLY A 100 0.53 12.00 1.60
C GLY A 100 0.03 11.33 2.88
N TYR A 101 0.90 11.14 3.87
CA TYR A 101 0.62 10.53 5.18
C TYR A 101 1.30 11.33 6.28
N PRO A 102 0.96 11.15 7.58
CA PRO A 102 1.74 11.71 8.67
C PRO A 102 3.21 11.35 8.54
N SER A 103 4.08 12.29 8.88
CA SER A 103 5.53 12.10 8.88
C SER A 103 6.16 12.84 10.05
N ARG A 104 6.92 12.11 10.86
CA ARG A 104 7.62 12.64 12.04
C ARG A 104 8.70 13.65 11.66
N ASP A 105 9.24 13.54 10.46
CA ASP A 105 10.21 14.49 9.92
C ASP A 105 9.57 15.84 9.52
N GLU A 106 8.25 15.86 9.31
CA GLU A 106 7.53 17.08 8.92
C GLU A 106 7.03 17.89 10.12
N SER A 107 6.65 17.22 11.21
CA SER A 107 5.98 17.90 12.31
C SER A 107 6.02 17.11 13.62
N PRO A 108 6.19 17.77 14.78
CA PRO A 108 6.06 17.13 16.08
C PRO A 108 4.63 16.66 16.39
N HIS A 109 3.64 17.09 15.63
CA HIS A 109 2.26 16.63 15.75
C HIS A 109 2.03 15.25 15.13
N ASP A 110 2.96 14.75 14.31
CA ASP A 110 2.90 13.43 13.67
C ASP A 110 3.71 12.43 14.49
N HIS A 111 3.06 11.39 14.99
CA HIS A 111 3.70 10.40 15.89
C HIS A 111 4.06 9.08 15.18
N VAL A 112 3.45 8.80 14.02
CA VAL A 112 3.58 7.51 13.31
C VAL A 112 3.68 7.75 11.82
N ASP A 113 4.70 7.15 11.18
CA ASP A 113 4.93 7.26 9.72
C ASP A 113 4.29 6.12 8.92
N SER A 114 3.80 5.06 9.59
CA SER A 114 3.22 3.89 8.93
C SER A 114 1.82 4.15 8.41
N SER A 115 1.58 3.83 7.12
CA SER A 115 0.26 3.85 6.50
C SER A 115 -0.37 2.44 6.36
N HIS A 116 0.17 1.44 7.01
CA HIS A 116 -0.47 0.13 7.13
C HIS A 116 -1.58 0.18 8.17
N ALA A 117 -2.80 -0.19 7.78
CA ALA A 117 -4.01 -0.05 8.60
C ALA A 117 -3.99 -0.90 9.88
N SER A 118 -4.90 -0.61 10.80
CA SER A 118 -5.22 -1.39 12.01
C SER A 118 -4.21 -1.30 13.15
N THR A 119 -3.21 -0.40 13.09
CA THR A 119 -2.15 -0.31 14.11
C THR A 119 -2.30 0.85 15.10
N ALA A 120 -3.12 1.86 14.81
CA ALA A 120 -3.22 3.06 15.66
C ALA A 120 -3.60 2.74 17.11
N LEU A 121 -4.47 1.74 17.32
CA LEU A 121 -4.88 1.33 18.66
C LEU A 121 -3.72 0.69 19.44
N ALA A 122 -2.89 -0.11 18.77
CA ALA A 122 -1.71 -0.73 19.39
C ALA A 122 -0.64 0.33 19.75
N TYR A 123 -0.44 1.32 18.86
CA TYR A 123 0.41 2.49 19.19
C TYR A 123 -0.13 3.25 20.40
N ALA A 124 -1.45 3.52 20.43
CA ALA A 124 -2.07 4.25 21.53
C ALA A 124 -1.94 3.49 22.86
N ASP A 125 -2.13 2.18 22.86
CA ASP A 125 -1.92 1.32 24.03
C ASP A 125 -0.49 1.42 24.55
N GLY A 126 0.49 1.27 23.66
CA GLY A 126 1.92 1.37 24.01
C GLY A 126 2.32 2.75 24.53
N MET A 127 1.85 3.82 23.86
CA MET A 127 2.14 5.20 24.29
C MET A 127 1.52 5.51 25.65
N ALA A 128 0.28 5.11 25.92
CA ALA A 128 -0.40 5.34 27.18
C ALA A 128 0.29 4.58 28.33
N LYS A 129 0.74 3.35 28.10
CA LYS A 129 1.54 2.58 29.07
C LYS A 129 2.87 3.26 29.38
N ALA A 130 3.58 3.75 28.36
CA ALA A 130 4.85 4.46 28.52
C ALA A 130 4.66 5.76 29.33
N ARG A 131 3.64 6.56 29.00
CA ARG A 131 3.29 7.80 29.75
C ARG A 131 2.96 7.51 31.21
N ARG A 132 2.21 6.46 31.49
CA ARG A 132 1.90 6.04 32.88
C ARG A 132 3.16 5.71 33.67
N LEU A 133 4.11 4.99 33.07
CA LEU A 133 5.39 4.66 33.71
C LEU A 133 6.29 5.89 33.92
N ALA A 134 6.19 6.88 33.02
CA ALA A 134 6.89 8.16 33.16
C ALA A 134 6.25 9.14 34.18
N GLY A 135 5.14 8.77 34.80
CA GLY A 135 4.40 9.65 35.71
C GLY A 135 3.45 10.64 35.02
N GLU A 136 3.28 10.51 33.70
CA GLU A 136 2.41 11.35 32.87
C GLU A 136 1.07 10.66 32.53
N GLY A 137 0.65 9.70 33.34
CA GLY A 137 -0.53 8.86 33.10
C GLY A 137 -1.88 9.59 33.06
N GLY A 138 -1.90 10.90 33.24
CA GLY A 138 -3.10 11.74 33.06
C GLY A 138 -3.29 12.29 31.65
N ARG A 139 -2.26 12.21 30.76
CA ARG A 139 -2.32 12.72 29.38
C ARG A 139 -2.96 11.68 28.46
N PRO A 140 -4.04 12.02 27.73
CA PRO A 140 -4.69 11.09 26.83
C PRO A 140 -3.84 10.78 25.60
N VAL A 141 -4.08 9.60 25.02
CA VAL A 141 -3.64 9.24 23.67
C VAL A 141 -4.90 8.99 22.84
N VAL A 142 -4.99 9.64 21.69
CA VAL A 142 -6.13 9.57 20.78
C VAL A 142 -5.76 8.73 19.56
N ALA A 143 -6.51 7.67 19.30
CA ALA A 143 -6.37 6.86 18.08
C ALA A 143 -7.58 7.11 17.17
N VAL A 144 -7.37 7.74 16.01
CA VAL A 144 -8.42 7.96 15.00
C VAL A 144 -8.38 6.80 14.02
N VAL A 145 -9.42 5.98 14.01
CA VAL A 145 -9.49 4.75 13.24
C VAL A 145 -10.75 4.70 12.37
N GLY A 146 -10.61 4.31 11.10
CA GLY A 146 -11.73 4.08 10.20
C GLY A 146 -12.41 2.72 10.48
N ASP A 147 -13.69 2.62 10.16
CA ASP A 147 -14.48 1.39 10.31
C ASP A 147 -13.88 0.22 9.52
N GLY A 148 -13.31 0.47 8.32
CA GLY A 148 -12.59 -0.53 7.54
C GLY A 148 -11.32 -1.04 8.23
N ALA A 149 -10.57 -0.18 8.91
CA ALA A 149 -9.35 -0.58 9.62
C ALA A 149 -9.63 -1.50 10.83
N LEU A 150 -10.84 -1.46 11.38
CA LEU A 150 -11.27 -2.39 12.44
C LEU A 150 -11.64 -3.79 11.92
N THR A 151 -11.52 -4.07 10.63
CA THR A 151 -11.60 -5.44 10.10
C THR A 151 -10.29 -6.21 10.25
N GLY A 152 -9.17 -5.53 10.51
CA GLY A 152 -7.84 -6.15 10.67
C GLY A 152 -7.60 -6.73 12.06
N GLY A 153 -6.90 -7.86 12.13
CA GLY A 153 -6.65 -8.61 13.38
C GLY A 153 -5.94 -7.80 14.47
N VAL A 154 -4.91 -7.02 14.11
CA VAL A 154 -4.14 -6.21 15.07
C VAL A 154 -5.02 -5.22 15.84
N ALA A 155 -6.06 -4.67 15.21
CA ALA A 155 -7.01 -3.79 15.90
C ALA A 155 -7.78 -4.54 16.99
N TRP A 156 -8.18 -5.80 16.77
CA TRP A 156 -8.87 -6.63 17.75
C TRP A 156 -7.94 -7.05 18.90
N GLU A 157 -6.68 -7.37 18.60
CA GLU A 157 -5.66 -7.62 19.62
C GLU A 157 -5.48 -6.38 20.52
N ALA A 158 -5.43 -5.18 19.93
CA ALA A 158 -5.31 -3.95 20.68
C ALA A 158 -6.59 -3.66 21.51
N LEU A 159 -7.79 -3.84 20.96
CA LEU A 159 -9.05 -3.69 21.70
C LEU A 159 -9.13 -4.63 22.92
N ASN A 160 -8.71 -5.89 22.74
CA ASN A 160 -8.63 -6.87 23.83
C ASN A 160 -7.71 -6.39 24.95
N ASN A 161 -6.52 -5.86 24.60
CA ASN A 161 -5.54 -5.37 25.57
C ASN A 161 -6.00 -4.08 26.27
N LEU A 162 -6.57 -3.14 25.54
CA LEU A 162 -7.12 -1.89 26.07
C LEU A 162 -8.28 -2.18 27.04
N GLY A 163 -9.17 -3.12 26.70
CA GLY A 163 -10.31 -3.48 27.54
C GLY A 163 -9.91 -4.11 28.89
N ALA A 164 -8.74 -4.75 28.95
CA ALA A 164 -8.21 -5.35 30.17
C ALA A 164 -7.60 -4.31 31.12
N ASP A 165 -7.13 -3.16 30.63
CA ASP A 165 -6.43 -2.13 31.44
C ASP A 165 -7.26 -0.82 31.50
N ARG A 166 -8.22 -0.79 32.42
CA ARG A 166 -9.15 0.33 32.59
C ARG A 166 -8.50 1.64 33.11
N GLY A 167 -7.22 1.62 33.46
CA GLY A 167 -6.48 2.80 33.92
C GLY A 167 -5.73 3.55 32.83
N LEU A 168 -5.88 3.19 31.56
CA LEU A 168 -5.22 3.87 30.44
C LEU A 168 -6.13 4.93 29.82
N PRO A 169 -5.71 6.21 29.76
CA PRO A 169 -6.50 7.28 29.15
C PRO A 169 -6.37 7.23 27.61
N VAL A 170 -6.93 6.19 26.97
CA VAL A 170 -6.94 6.03 25.53
C VAL A 170 -8.32 6.36 24.97
N VAL A 171 -8.38 7.30 24.04
CA VAL A 171 -9.59 7.68 23.33
C VAL A 171 -9.52 7.12 21.91
N VAL A 172 -10.34 6.13 21.62
CA VAL A 172 -10.50 5.57 20.28
C VAL A 172 -11.59 6.35 19.57
N VAL A 173 -11.24 7.10 18.55
CA VAL A 173 -12.20 7.85 17.72
C VAL A 173 -12.49 7.03 16.48
N LEU A 174 -13.64 6.35 16.50
CA LEU A 174 -14.12 5.55 15.38
C LEU A 174 -14.78 6.47 14.34
N ASN A 175 -14.10 6.68 13.22
CA ASN A 175 -14.64 7.35 12.04
C ASN A 175 -15.41 6.34 11.18
N ASP A 176 -16.71 6.23 11.39
CA ASP A 176 -17.57 5.29 10.69
C ASP A 176 -18.28 5.97 9.52
N ASN A 177 -17.83 5.67 8.32
CA ASN A 177 -18.49 6.08 7.08
C ASN A 177 -18.98 4.87 6.25
N GLY A 178 -18.88 3.66 6.79
CA GLY A 178 -19.32 2.40 6.18
C GLY A 178 -18.44 1.92 5.03
N ARG A 179 -17.22 2.48 4.86
CA ARG A 179 -16.38 2.17 3.69
C ARG A 179 -14.88 2.27 3.96
N SER A 180 -14.13 1.41 3.25
CA SER A 180 -12.72 1.65 2.89
C SER A 180 -12.65 2.15 1.43
N TYR A 181 -12.01 1.43 0.49
CA TYR A 181 -12.25 1.64 -0.95
C TYR A 181 -13.68 1.22 -1.31
N ALA A 182 -14.03 -0.01 -1.04
CA ALA A 182 -15.38 -0.57 -1.15
C ALA A 182 -16.16 -0.44 0.17
N PRO A 183 -17.45 -0.76 0.21
CA PRO A 183 -18.20 -0.88 1.45
C PRO A 183 -17.52 -1.83 2.43
N THR A 184 -17.49 -1.47 3.72
CA THR A 184 -16.98 -2.35 4.78
C THR A 184 -17.82 -3.62 4.85
N VAL A 185 -17.17 -4.78 4.98
CA VAL A 185 -17.80 -6.09 4.85
C VAL A 185 -17.88 -6.86 6.16
N GLY A 186 -18.65 -7.93 6.17
CA GLY A 186 -18.73 -8.93 7.25
C GLY A 186 -19.59 -8.52 8.44
N GLY A 187 -19.59 -9.36 9.47
CA GLY A 187 -20.39 -9.15 10.69
C GLY A 187 -20.06 -7.86 11.43
N TRP A 188 -18.85 -7.34 11.25
CA TRP A 188 -18.44 -6.04 11.76
C TRP A 188 -19.24 -4.90 11.14
N ALA A 189 -19.37 -4.87 9.81
CA ALA A 189 -20.17 -3.87 9.10
C ALA A 189 -21.65 -3.91 9.51
N GLU A 190 -22.20 -5.12 9.69
CA GLU A 190 -23.57 -5.30 10.19
C GLU A 190 -23.73 -4.79 11.62
N HIS A 191 -22.75 -5.04 12.50
CA HIS A 191 -22.76 -4.54 13.88
C HIS A 191 -22.78 -3.02 13.92
N LEU A 192 -21.89 -2.35 13.16
CA LEU A 192 -21.90 -0.90 13.05
C LEU A 192 -23.21 -0.37 12.46
N GLY A 193 -23.76 -1.05 11.45
CA GLY A 193 -25.07 -0.73 10.87
C GLY A 193 -26.19 -0.72 11.91
N ARG A 194 -26.21 -1.70 12.81
CA ARG A 194 -27.16 -1.74 13.93
C ARG A 194 -26.94 -0.59 14.91
N LEU A 195 -25.70 -0.29 15.29
CA LEU A 195 -25.39 0.82 16.21
C LEU A 195 -25.76 2.18 15.62
N ARG A 196 -25.61 2.37 14.30
CA ARG A 196 -26.09 3.60 13.61
C ARG A 196 -27.60 3.73 13.61
N ALA A 197 -28.32 2.61 13.51
CA ALA A 197 -29.78 2.62 13.43
C ALA A 197 -30.46 2.82 14.79
N ALA A 198 -29.91 2.25 15.85
CA ALA A 198 -30.45 2.35 17.20
C ALA A 198 -29.36 2.10 18.26
N PRO A 199 -29.38 2.84 19.38
CA PRO A 199 -28.50 2.55 20.52
C PRO A 199 -28.68 1.09 20.99
N GLY A 200 -27.58 0.40 21.25
CA GLY A 200 -27.55 -0.99 21.70
C GLY A 200 -26.23 -1.32 22.35
N ILE A 201 -26.10 -2.53 22.88
CA ILE A 201 -24.85 -3.00 23.47
C ILE A 201 -23.81 -3.10 22.35
N SER A 202 -22.71 -2.38 22.52
CA SER A 202 -21.59 -2.44 21.59
C SER A 202 -20.63 -3.58 21.97
N VAL A 203 -19.96 -4.14 20.99
CA VAL A 203 -18.88 -5.12 21.22
C VAL A 203 -17.74 -4.50 22.07
N PHE A 204 -17.53 -3.21 21.97
CA PHE A 204 -16.52 -2.49 22.76
C PHE A 204 -16.79 -2.58 24.27
N GLU A 205 -18.05 -2.41 24.68
CA GLU A 205 -18.45 -2.56 26.07
C GLU A 205 -18.29 -3.99 26.56
N SER A 206 -18.56 -4.96 25.70
CA SER A 206 -18.35 -6.38 26.01
C SER A 206 -16.86 -6.70 26.22
N LEU A 207 -15.95 -5.95 25.58
CA LEU A 207 -14.51 -6.04 25.78
C LEU A 207 -13.99 -5.22 26.96
N GLY A 208 -14.84 -4.42 27.63
CA GLY A 208 -14.46 -3.62 28.81
C GLY A 208 -14.13 -2.16 28.53
N LEU A 209 -14.25 -1.69 27.31
CA LEU A 209 -14.12 -0.27 26.98
C LEU A 209 -15.43 0.48 27.25
N ARG A 210 -15.35 1.79 27.50
CA ARG A 210 -16.54 2.66 27.48
C ARG A 210 -16.92 2.95 26.03
N TYR A 211 -18.21 3.20 25.78
CA TYR A 211 -18.72 3.56 24.45
C TYR A 211 -19.56 4.83 24.53
N LEU A 212 -19.27 5.79 23.65
CA LEU A 212 -19.99 7.04 23.47
C LEU A 212 -20.40 7.16 21.99
N GLY A 213 -21.68 7.27 21.73
CA GLY A 213 -22.18 7.44 20.37
C GLY A 213 -23.42 6.61 20.06
N PRO A 214 -23.86 6.58 18.79
CA PRO A 214 -23.24 7.29 17.67
C PRO A 214 -23.43 8.82 17.75
N VAL A 215 -22.38 9.56 17.33
CA VAL A 215 -22.37 11.02 17.25
C VAL A 215 -22.37 11.44 15.79
N ASP A 216 -23.10 12.47 15.41
CA ASP A 216 -22.99 13.05 14.06
C ASP A 216 -21.58 13.63 13.88
N GLY A 217 -20.77 12.98 13.03
CA GLY A 217 -19.39 13.37 12.75
C GLY A 217 -19.25 14.70 11.97
N HIS A 218 -20.37 15.38 11.71
CA HIS A 218 -20.42 16.68 11.05
C HIS A 218 -21.02 17.80 11.94
N ASP A 219 -21.40 17.47 13.17
CA ASP A 219 -21.78 18.44 14.19
C ASP A 219 -20.59 18.69 15.13
N ILE A 220 -19.88 19.80 14.90
CA ILE A 220 -18.67 20.14 15.68
C ILE A 220 -18.99 20.27 17.18
N ALA A 221 -20.14 20.82 17.55
CA ALA A 221 -20.50 21.02 18.97
C ALA A 221 -20.76 19.67 19.66
N ALA A 222 -21.49 18.78 19.01
CA ALA A 222 -21.73 17.42 19.51
C ALA A 222 -20.43 16.61 19.62
N LEU A 223 -19.53 16.73 18.61
CA LEU A 223 -18.22 16.11 18.63
C LEU A 223 -17.36 16.63 19.78
N GLU A 224 -17.24 17.96 19.96
CA GLU A 224 -16.49 18.56 21.07
C GLU A 224 -17.01 18.07 22.42
N GLN A 225 -18.32 18.01 22.61
CA GLN A 225 -18.92 17.51 23.85
C GLN A 225 -18.55 16.06 24.11
N ALA A 226 -18.70 15.16 23.12
CA ALA A 226 -18.37 13.75 23.27
C ALA A 226 -16.88 13.54 23.54
N LEU A 227 -16.00 14.27 22.83
CA LEU A 227 -14.55 14.18 23.01
C LEU A 227 -14.10 14.72 24.39
N ARG A 228 -14.69 15.82 24.90
CA ARG A 228 -14.43 16.31 26.26
C ARG A 228 -14.84 15.27 27.31
N THR A 229 -16.04 14.68 27.16
CA THR A 229 -16.51 13.59 28.03
C THR A 229 -15.53 12.42 28.00
N ALA A 230 -15.08 12.00 26.82
CA ALA A 230 -14.11 10.93 26.65
C ALA A 230 -12.76 11.24 27.34
N ARG A 231 -12.26 12.47 27.21
CA ARG A 231 -11.03 12.94 27.87
C ARG A 231 -11.12 12.88 29.39
N GLU A 232 -12.28 13.25 29.95
CA GLU A 232 -12.52 13.27 31.41
C GLU A 232 -12.64 11.88 32.02
N LEU A 233 -13.08 10.88 31.29
CA LEU A 233 -13.24 9.50 31.76
C LEU A 233 -11.92 8.84 32.19
N ARG A 234 -10.78 9.20 31.59
CA ARG A 234 -9.44 8.67 31.89
C ARG A 234 -9.38 7.13 31.89
N THR A 235 -10.16 6.52 31.02
CA THR A 235 -10.24 5.07 30.81
C THR A 235 -10.36 4.80 29.31
N PRO A 236 -10.05 3.59 28.81
CA PRO A 236 -10.26 3.30 27.42
C PRO A 236 -11.71 3.52 26.99
N VAL A 237 -11.92 4.39 26.02
CA VAL A 237 -13.25 4.80 25.56
C VAL A 237 -13.29 4.89 24.05
N VAL A 238 -14.36 4.41 23.44
CA VAL A 238 -14.64 4.56 22.01
C VAL A 238 -15.66 5.68 21.82
N VAL A 239 -15.29 6.68 21.03
CA VAL A 239 -16.20 7.72 20.51
C VAL A 239 -16.56 7.35 19.09
N HIS A 240 -17.79 6.90 18.88
CA HIS A 240 -18.29 6.47 17.58
C HIS A 240 -18.87 7.66 16.80
N CYS A 241 -18.14 8.11 15.78
CA CYS A 241 -18.50 9.26 14.95
C CYS A 241 -18.98 8.77 13.58
N VAL A 242 -20.20 9.10 13.20
CA VAL A 242 -20.78 8.75 11.91
C VAL A 242 -20.51 9.87 10.91
N THR A 243 -19.75 9.59 9.86
CA THR A 243 -19.35 10.57 8.85
C THR A 243 -19.82 10.18 7.45
N ARG A 244 -19.62 11.09 6.48
CA ARG A 244 -19.92 10.85 5.07
C ARG A 244 -18.69 11.11 4.22
N LYS A 245 -18.15 10.06 3.62
CA LYS A 245 -17.02 10.13 2.69
C LYS A 245 -17.38 11.02 1.49
N GLY A 246 -16.46 11.91 1.08
CA GLY A 246 -16.69 12.83 -0.03
C GLY A 246 -17.63 14.00 0.26
N ARG A 247 -17.99 14.25 1.53
CA ARG A 247 -18.94 15.31 1.93
C ARG A 247 -18.55 16.67 1.35
N GLY A 248 -19.54 17.36 0.78
CA GLY A 248 -19.41 18.71 0.26
C GLY A 248 -18.83 18.80 -1.16
N TYR A 249 -18.51 17.66 -1.80
CA TYR A 249 -18.03 17.61 -3.17
C TYR A 249 -18.88 16.66 -4.02
N GLY A 250 -19.67 17.24 -4.92
CA GLY A 250 -20.64 16.50 -5.75
C GLY A 250 -20.05 15.30 -6.49
N PRO A 251 -18.93 15.44 -7.21
CA PRO A 251 -18.28 14.31 -7.88
C PRO A 251 -17.94 13.15 -6.94
N ALA A 252 -17.43 13.43 -5.74
CA ALA A 252 -17.11 12.37 -4.78
C ALA A 252 -18.35 11.68 -4.20
N VAL A 253 -19.44 12.42 -3.98
CA VAL A 253 -20.70 11.84 -3.52
C VAL A 253 -21.37 10.96 -4.58
N GLN A 254 -21.22 11.32 -5.86
CA GLN A 254 -21.80 10.60 -6.99
C GLN A 254 -20.98 9.37 -7.42
N ASP A 255 -19.69 9.31 -7.08
CA ASP A 255 -18.86 8.14 -7.28
C ASP A 255 -19.25 7.04 -6.28
N LEU A 256 -20.10 6.11 -6.72
CA LEU A 256 -20.61 5.01 -5.87
C LEU A 256 -19.58 3.91 -5.64
N ASP A 257 -18.55 3.84 -6.46
CA ASP A 257 -17.53 2.79 -6.35
C ASP A 257 -16.57 3.07 -5.18
N GLU A 258 -15.90 4.22 -5.17
CA GLU A 258 -14.84 4.52 -4.20
C GLU A 258 -15.03 5.87 -3.45
N HIS A 259 -16.00 6.69 -3.86
CA HIS A 259 -16.19 8.08 -3.37
C HIS A 259 -14.92 8.92 -3.52
N LEU A 260 -14.23 8.78 -4.63
CA LEU A 260 -12.91 9.42 -4.90
C LEU A 260 -11.93 9.21 -3.73
N HIS A 261 -11.81 7.96 -3.26
CA HIS A 261 -10.94 7.61 -2.14
C HIS A 261 -9.50 8.07 -2.38
N ALA A 262 -8.92 7.67 -3.51
CA ALA A 262 -7.62 8.13 -3.99
C ALA A 262 -7.74 8.50 -5.47
N ILE A 263 -7.31 9.70 -5.82
CA ILE A 263 -7.41 10.21 -7.19
C ILE A 263 -6.02 10.55 -7.76
N PRO A 264 -5.82 10.40 -9.07
CA PRO A 264 -4.72 11.07 -9.77
C PRO A 264 -4.99 12.58 -9.87
N ALA A 265 -4.11 13.33 -10.52
CA ALA A 265 -4.40 14.70 -10.91
C ALA A 265 -5.68 14.75 -11.75
N SER A 266 -6.65 15.56 -11.35
CA SER A 266 -8.03 15.54 -11.83
C SER A 266 -8.59 16.95 -12.01
N ASP A 267 -9.60 17.10 -12.85
CA ASP A 267 -10.35 18.33 -12.95
C ASP A 267 -11.22 18.54 -11.69
N PRO A 268 -11.02 19.63 -10.93
CA PRO A 268 -11.77 19.87 -9.69
C PRO A 268 -13.26 20.12 -9.91
N ALA A 269 -13.71 20.44 -11.11
CA ALA A 269 -15.13 20.63 -11.39
C ALA A 269 -15.87 19.31 -11.60
N THR A 270 -15.20 18.31 -12.19
CA THR A 270 -15.80 17.04 -12.58
C THR A 270 -15.32 15.83 -11.81
N GLY A 271 -14.16 15.94 -11.13
CA GLY A 271 -13.46 14.81 -10.48
C GLY A 271 -12.81 13.83 -11.44
N GLN A 272 -12.85 14.10 -12.76
CA GLN A 272 -12.29 13.20 -13.77
C GLN A 272 -10.77 13.37 -13.90
N PRO A 273 -10.01 12.28 -14.09
CA PRO A 273 -8.58 12.34 -14.30
C PRO A 273 -8.20 13.24 -15.50
N LEU A 274 -7.20 14.12 -15.31
CA LEU A 274 -6.66 14.95 -16.40
C LEU A 274 -5.96 14.11 -17.47
N SER A 275 -5.39 12.99 -17.08
CA SER A 275 -4.74 12.03 -17.97
C SER A 275 -5.23 10.63 -17.62
N PRO A 276 -6.23 10.11 -18.34
CA PRO A 276 -6.70 8.73 -18.14
C PRO A 276 -5.55 7.75 -18.40
N VAL A 277 -5.25 6.90 -17.43
CA VAL A 277 -4.22 5.86 -17.58
C VAL A 277 -4.87 4.63 -18.18
N HIS A 278 -4.61 4.37 -19.45
CA HIS A 278 -5.03 3.16 -20.14
C HIS A 278 -3.89 2.12 -20.14
N GLY A 279 -4.24 0.84 -20.20
CA GLY A 279 -3.26 -0.22 -20.35
C GLY A 279 -2.31 -0.38 -19.16
N THR A 280 -2.81 -0.33 -17.94
CA THR A 280 -1.99 -0.60 -16.73
C THR A 280 -1.78 -2.10 -16.52
N TRP A 281 -0.76 -2.46 -15.74
CA TRP A 281 -0.52 -3.83 -15.29
C TRP A 281 -1.73 -4.44 -14.58
N THR A 282 -2.36 -3.69 -13.68
CA THR A 282 -3.59 -4.10 -12.98
C THR A 282 -4.73 -4.38 -13.97
N HIS A 283 -4.87 -3.57 -15.04
CA HIS A 283 -5.89 -3.79 -16.08
C HIS A 283 -5.59 -5.06 -16.88
N ALA A 284 -4.31 -5.27 -17.28
CA ALA A 284 -3.91 -6.48 -17.99
C ALA A 284 -4.18 -7.73 -17.13
N PHE A 285 -3.81 -7.71 -15.85
CA PHE A 285 -4.12 -8.78 -14.90
C PHE A 285 -5.62 -9.05 -14.80
N SER A 286 -6.42 -8.00 -14.61
CA SER A 286 -7.89 -8.11 -14.50
C SER A 286 -8.51 -8.78 -15.72
N HIS A 287 -8.06 -8.41 -16.92
CA HIS A 287 -8.52 -8.99 -18.19
C HIS A 287 -8.16 -10.48 -18.28
N HIS A 288 -6.90 -10.85 -18.01
CA HIS A 288 -6.45 -12.23 -18.06
C HIS A 288 -7.12 -13.12 -17.01
N LEU A 289 -7.32 -12.59 -15.78
CA LEU A 289 -8.01 -13.32 -14.72
C LEU A 289 -9.48 -13.60 -15.09
N CYS A 290 -10.18 -12.65 -15.71
CA CYS A 290 -11.54 -12.89 -16.21
C CYS A 290 -11.58 -14.00 -17.27
N ALA A 291 -10.66 -13.98 -18.24
CA ALA A 291 -10.55 -15.01 -19.26
C ALA A 291 -10.19 -16.40 -18.66
N LEU A 292 -9.32 -16.42 -17.64
CA LEU A 292 -8.99 -17.63 -16.89
C LEU A 292 -10.21 -18.18 -16.14
N GLY A 293 -10.99 -17.31 -15.49
CA GLY A 293 -12.20 -17.70 -14.76
C GLY A 293 -13.29 -18.33 -15.62
N GLU A 294 -13.30 -18.06 -16.93
CA GLU A 294 -14.19 -18.75 -17.90
C GLU A 294 -13.78 -20.20 -18.13
N ARG A 295 -12.47 -20.46 -18.18
CA ARG A 295 -11.90 -21.79 -18.48
C ARG A 295 -11.77 -22.66 -17.23
N ARG A 296 -11.60 -22.06 -16.05
CA ARG A 296 -11.32 -22.73 -14.78
C ARG A 296 -12.38 -22.33 -13.75
N ARG A 297 -13.31 -23.24 -13.45
CA ARG A 297 -14.39 -23.01 -12.49
C ARG A 297 -13.94 -23.06 -11.04
N ASP A 298 -12.84 -23.75 -10.77
CA ASP A 298 -12.21 -23.89 -9.47
C ASP A 298 -11.42 -22.63 -9.06
N VAL A 299 -11.10 -21.75 -10.01
CA VAL A 299 -10.42 -20.48 -9.69
C VAL A 299 -11.38 -19.52 -9.00
N VAL A 300 -10.98 -19.07 -7.81
CA VAL A 300 -11.66 -18.05 -7.00
C VAL A 300 -10.71 -16.90 -6.72
N ALA A 301 -11.25 -15.69 -6.55
CA ALA A 301 -10.47 -14.49 -6.29
C ALA A 301 -10.67 -14.02 -4.84
N VAL A 302 -9.60 -13.63 -4.17
CA VAL A 302 -9.62 -13.11 -2.79
C VAL A 302 -8.89 -11.78 -2.73
N THR A 303 -9.45 -10.80 -2.02
CA THR A 303 -8.81 -9.51 -1.77
C THR A 303 -9.05 -9.02 -0.34
N ALA A 304 -8.23 -8.08 0.10
CA ALA A 304 -8.33 -7.42 1.40
C ALA A 304 -8.80 -5.97 1.24
N ALA A 305 -10.12 -5.76 1.13
CA ALA A 305 -10.81 -4.46 0.99
C ALA A 305 -10.46 -3.65 -0.27
N MET A 306 -9.84 -4.26 -1.29
CA MET A 306 -9.35 -3.55 -2.48
C MET A 306 -9.75 -4.19 -3.81
N PRO A 307 -11.03 -4.50 -4.06
CA PRO A 307 -11.44 -5.18 -5.30
C PRO A 307 -11.16 -4.35 -6.55
N GLY A 308 -11.37 -3.02 -6.53
CA GLY A 308 -11.05 -2.10 -7.62
C GLY A 308 -9.54 -1.95 -7.84
N PRO A 309 -8.79 -1.50 -6.83
CA PRO A 309 -7.36 -1.22 -6.92
C PRO A 309 -6.48 -2.43 -7.28
N THR A 310 -6.92 -3.66 -7.02
CA THR A 310 -6.21 -4.91 -7.40
C THR A 310 -6.75 -5.56 -8.67
N GLY A 311 -7.74 -4.92 -9.36
CA GLY A 311 -8.31 -5.42 -10.61
C GLY A 311 -9.31 -6.55 -10.47
N LEU A 312 -9.73 -6.93 -9.25
CA LEU A 312 -10.67 -8.04 -9.03
C LEU A 312 -12.15 -7.66 -9.23
N ALA A 313 -12.50 -6.38 -9.25
CA ALA A 313 -13.89 -5.94 -9.38
C ALA A 313 -14.59 -6.48 -10.64
N ALA A 314 -13.89 -6.55 -11.77
CA ALA A 314 -14.44 -7.10 -13.01
C ALA A 314 -14.72 -8.60 -12.89
N PHE A 315 -13.81 -9.35 -12.24
CA PHE A 315 -14.00 -10.78 -11.98
C PHE A 315 -15.21 -11.01 -11.06
N GLY A 316 -15.35 -10.22 -10.00
CA GLY A 316 -16.49 -10.31 -9.08
C GLY A 316 -17.84 -10.03 -9.76
N ARG A 317 -17.90 -9.03 -10.66
CA ARG A 317 -19.11 -8.77 -11.46
C ARG A 317 -19.43 -9.91 -12.44
N ARG A 318 -18.39 -10.49 -13.06
CA ARG A 318 -18.57 -11.57 -14.05
C ARG A 318 -18.90 -12.90 -13.40
N PHE A 319 -18.35 -13.20 -12.25
CA PHE A 319 -18.50 -14.46 -11.53
C PHE A 319 -18.98 -14.23 -10.09
N PRO A 320 -20.24 -13.81 -9.89
CA PRO A 320 -20.80 -13.63 -8.55
C PRO A 320 -20.65 -14.90 -7.72
N GLY A 321 -20.19 -14.78 -6.48
CA GLY A 321 -19.94 -15.92 -5.58
C GLY A 321 -18.56 -16.57 -5.72
N ARG A 322 -17.70 -16.10 -6.64
CA ARG A 322 -16.30 -16.57 -6.77
C ARG A 322 -15.27 -15.51 -6.41
N MET A 323 -15.68 -14.33 -5.94
CA MET A 323 -14.82 -13.30 -5.41
C MET A 323 -15.16 -13.06 -3.94
N PHE A 324 -14.14 -13.04 -3.09
CA PHE A 324 -14.25 -12.86 -1.66
C PHE A 324 -13.44 -11.62 -1.24
N ASP A 325 -14.13 -10.61 -0.72
CA ASP A 325 -13.51 -9.48 -0.02
C ASP A 325 -13.59 -9.78 1.48
N VAL A 326 -12.44 -9.81 2.14
CA VAL A 326 -12.35 -10.18 3.57
C VAL A 326 -12.18 -8.98 4.50
N GLY A 327 -12.30 -7.75 3.99
CA GLY A 327 -11.92 -6.54 4.71
C GLY A 327 -10.40 -6.35 4.70
N ILE A 328 -9.89 -5.37 5.49
CA ILE A 328 -8.43 -5.13 5.58
C ILE A 328 -7.83 -6.20 6.51
N ALA A 329 -7.77 -7.44 6.01
CA ALA A 329 -7.42 -8.63 6.79
C ALA A 329 -6.56 -9.60 5.98
N GLU A 330 -5.35 -9.20 5.61
CA GLU A 330 -4.44 -9.95 4.75
C GLU A 330 -4.09 -11.32 5.35
N GLN A 331 -3.92 -11.42 6.66
CA GLN A 331 -3.69 -12.68 7.38
C GLN A 331 -4.85 -13.66 7.17
N HIS A 332 -6.08 -13.18 7.36
CA HIS A 332 -7.28 -13.98 7.10
C HIS A 332 -7.40 -14.37 5.62
N ALA A 333 -7.07 -13.45 4.69
CA ALA A 333 -7.08 -13.74 3.26
C ALA A 333 -6.21 -14.95 2.92
N MET A 334 -4.98 -15.01 3.46
CA MET A 334 -4.05 -16.11 3.21
C MET A 334 -4.49 -17.41 3.88
N ALA A 335 -4.86 -17.39 5.16
CA ALA A 335 -5.32 -18.59 5.86
C ALA A 335 -6.63 -19.14 5.29
N SER A 336 -7.57 -18.26 4.90
CA SER A 336 -8.82 -18.65 4.23
C SER A 336 -8.56 -19.25 2.84
N ALA A 337 -7.62 -18.65 2.08
CA ALA A 337 -7.20 -19.20 0.78
C ALA A 337 -6.58 -20.59 0.94
N ALA A 338 -5.79 -20.84 1.99
CA ALA A 338 -5.28 -22.16 2.30
C ALA A 338 -6.42 -23.16 2.52
N GLY A 339 -7.45 -22.81 3.31
CA GLY A 339 -8.63 -23.63 3.52
C GLY A 339 -9.42 -23.91 2.23
N MET A 340 -9.55 -22.89 1.35
CA MET A 340 -10.19 -23.06 0.02
C MET A 340 -9.40 -24.03 -0.86
N ALA A 341 -8.07 -23.93 -0.87
CA ALA A 341 -7.20 -24.83 -1.64
C ALA A 341 -7.25 -26.26 -1.13
N MET A 342 -7.26 -26.48 0.20
CA MET A 342 -7.47 -27.79 0.81
C MET A 342 -8.81 -28.41 0.43
N SER A 343 -9.78 -27.59 0.04
CA SER A 343 -11.13 -28.00 -0.37
C SER A 343 -11.30 -28.14 -1.89
N GLY A 344 -10.19 -28.07 -2.65
CA GLY A 344 -10.19 -28.32 -4.10
C GLY A 344 -10.41 -27.10 -4.98
N LEU A 345 -10.36 -25.89 -4.42
CA LEU A 345 -10.35 -24.65 -5.20
C LEU A 345 -8.92 -24.17 -5.49
N HIS A 346 -8.77 -23.27 -6.45
CA HIS A 346 -7.51 -22.57 -6.71
C HIS A 346 -7.68 -21.07 -6.42
N PRO A 347 -7.35 -20.61 -5.21
CA PRO A 347 -7.45 -19.20 -4.86
C PRO A 347 -6.37 -18.35 -5.54
N VAL A 348 -6.79 -17.23 -6.12
CA VAL A 348 -5.93 -16.14 -6.59
C VAL A 348 -6.11 -14.99 -5.61
N VAL A 349 -5.11 -14.75 -4.77
CA VAL A 349 -5.13 -13.72 -3.73
C VAL A 349 -4.43 -12.47 -4.24
N ALA A 350 -5.18 -11.41 -4.56
CA ALA A 350 -4.62 -10.16 -5.08
C ALA A 350 -4.58 -9.09 -4.00
N ILE A 351 -3.36 -8.66 -3.66
CA ILE A 351 -3.05 -7.62 -2.68
C ILE A 351 -1.92 -6.71 -3.20
N TYR A 352 -1.71 -5.56 -2.56
CA TYR A 352 -0.51 -4.78 -2.84
C TYR A 352 0.72 -5.48 -2.25
N ALA A 353 1.84 -5.42 -2.98
CA ALA A 353 3.08 -6.09 -2.59
C ALA A 353 3.56 -5.69 -1.19
N THR A 354 3.42 -4.40 -0.82
CA THR A 354 3.78 -3.94 0.54
C THR A 354 2.90 -4.56 1.64
N PHE A 355 1.62 -4.87 1.34
CA PHE A 355 0.70 -5.43 2.33
C PHE A 355 0.89 -6.94 2.55
N LEU A 356 1.63 -7.61 1.66
CA LEU A 356 2.11 -8.97 1.90
C LEU A 356 2.83 -9.10 3.24
N ASN A 357 3.54 -8.06 3.66
CA ASN A 357 4.28 -8.04 4.94
C ASN A 357 3.40 -8.36 6.15
N ARG A 358 2.08 -8.11 6.08
CA ARG A 358 1.11 -8.44 7.13
C ARG A 358 0.81 -9.94 7.24
N ALA A 359 1.08 -10.71 6.20
CA ALA A 359 0.64 -12.11 6.10
C ALA A 359 1.78 -13.07 5.76
N VAL A 360 3.02 -12.69 6.02
CA VAL A 360 4.21 -13.52 5.73
C VAL A 360 4.16 -14.85 6.46
N ASP A 361 3.76 -14.85 7.73
CA ASP A 361 3.61 -16.06 8.54
C ASP A 361 2.60 -17.03 7.89
N GLN A 362 1.44 -16.52 7.45
CA GLN A 362 0.40 -17.33 6.82
C GLN A 362 0.85 -17.87 5.46
N VAL A 363 1.65 -17.12 4.70
CA VAL A 363 2.25 -17.63 3.46
C VAL A 363 3.21 -18.78 3.75
N LEU A 364 4.04 -18.66 4.79
CA LEU A 364 5.01 -19.69 5.18
C LEU A 364 4.32 -20.91 5.79
N MET A 365 3.47 -20.71 6.81
CA MET A 365 2.97 -21.79 7.66
C MET A 365 1.66 -22.38 7.16
N ASP A 366 0.76 -21.56 6.60
CA ASP A 366 -0.54 -22.05 6.16
C ASP A 366 -0.55 -22.47 4.69
N ILE A 367 0.25 -21.81 3.83
CA ILE A 367 0.27 -22.09 2.39
C ILE A 367 1.49 -22.94 1.99
N ALA A 368 2.72 -22.48 2.23
CA ALA A 368 3.93 -23.11 1.72
C ALA A 368 4.23 -24.44 2.43
N LEU A 369 4.09 -24.50 3.76
CA LEU A 369 4.29 -25.72 4.54
C LEU A 369 3.38 -26.85 4.05
N HIS A 370 2.15 -26.52 3.68
CA HIS A 370 1.15 -27.47 3.17
C HIS A 370 1.22 -27.67 1.64
N ARG A 371 2.13 -26.94 0.94
CA ARG A 371 2.31 -27.00 -0.52
C ARG A 371 1.01 -26.76 -1.31
N LEU A 372 0.19 -25.84 -0.85
CA LEU A 372 -1.14 -25.61 -1.41
C LEU A 372 -1.09 -24.83 -2.74
N PRO A 373 -1.96 -25.16 -3.69
CA PRO A 373 -2.08 -24.45 -4.96
C PRO A 373 -2.80 -23.10 -4.78
N VAL A 374 -2.11 -22.15 -4.22
CA VAL A 374 -2.55 -20.76 -4.03
C VAL A 374 -1.66 -19.86 -4.86
N THR A 375 -2.26 -18.98 -5.67
CA THR A 375 -1.55 -17.98 -6.46
C THR A 375 -1.67 -16.60 -5.81
N LEU A 376 -0.56 -16.05 -5.35
CA LEU A 376 -0.49 -14.68 -4.86
C LEU A 376 -0.28 -13.73 -6.04
N VAL A 377 -1.02 -12.63 -6.09
CA VAL A 377 -0.81 -11.57 -7.09
C VAL A 377 -0.47 -10.29 -6.36
N LEU A 378 0.78 -9.87 -6.52
CA LEU A 378 1.39 -8.74 -5.82
C LEU A 378 1.41 -7.53 -6.75
N ASP A 379 0.35 -6.74 -6.71
CA ASP A 379 0.25 -5.47 -7.42
C ASP A 379 1.12 -4.42 -6.70
N ARG A 380 1.66 -3.46 -7.42
CA ARG A 380 2.55 -2.40 -6.94
C ARG A 380 3.86 -2.92 -6.35
N ALA A 381 4.42 -3.96 -6.95
CA ALA A 381 5.78 -4.41 -6.63
C ALA A 381 6.83 -3.34 -6.99
N GLY A 382 7.93 -3.31 -6.25
CA GLY A 382 8.98 -2.30 -6.43
C GLY A 382 8.56 -0.89 -6.00
N ILE A 383 9.05 0.11 -6.69
CA ILE A 383 8.72 1.53 -6.44
C ILE A 383 7.29 1.82 -6.88
N THR A 384 6.45 2.32 -5.98
CA THR A 384 5.09 2.78 -6.29
C THR A 384 5.04 4.25 -6.70
N GLY A 385 5.93 5.08 -6.16
CA GLY A 385 6.05 6.49 -6.49
C GLY A 385 5.50 7.44 -5.41
N PRO A 386 4.45 8.25 -5.70
CA PRO A 386 4.00 9.33 -4.81
C PRO A 386 3.44 8.89 -3.46
N ASP A 387 3.14 7.61 -3.28
CA ASP A 387 2.61 7.06 -2.02
C ASP A 387 3.69 6.85 -0.93
N GLY A 388 4.98 6.95 -1.31
CA GLY A 388 6.10 6.99 -0.39
C GLY A 388 6.48 5.66 0.27
N PRO A 389 7.27 5.72 1.36
CA PRO A 389 8.03 4.58 1.91
C PRO A 389 7.17 3.41 2.36
N SER A 390 5.99 3.65 2.89
CA SER A 390 5.09 2.59 3.36
C SER A 390 4.34 1.86 2.24
N HIS A 391 4.37 2.38 1.00
CA HIS A 391 3.69 1.80 -0.15
C HIS A 391 4.64 1.16 -1.17
N HIS A 392 5.94 1.39 -1.12
CA HIS A 392 6.88 0.70 -2.00
C HIS A 392 6.89 -0.79 -1.72
N GLY A 393 6.52 -1.59 -2.72
CA GLY A 393 6.43 -3.04 -2.64
C GLY A 393 7.76 -3.74 -2.95
N MET A 394 8.88 -3.17 -2.49
CA MET A 394 10.23 -3.61 -2.84
C MET A 394 10.75 -4.78 -1.99
N TRP A 395 10.02 -5.18 -0.97
CA TRP A 395 10.42 -6.22 0.00
C TRP A 395 10.00 -7.62 -0.42
N ASP A 396 9.11 -7.74 -1.39
CA ASP A 396 8.41 -8.98 -1.80
C ASP A 396 9.36 -10.11 -2.19
N LEU A 397 10.35 -9.85 -3.07
CA LEU A 397 11.32 -10.86 -3.51
C LEU A 397 12.15 -11.39 -2.33
N ALA A 398 12.64 -10.49 -1.47
CA ALA A 398 13.42 -10.87 -0.29
C ALA A 398 12.59 -11.71 0.69
N THR A 399 11.34 -11.29 0.91
CA THR A 399 10.41 -11.95 1.85
C THR A 399 9.97 -13.31 1.35
N LEU A 400 9.64 -13.44 0.07
CA LEU A 400 9.17 -14.71 -0.52
C LEU A 400 10.30 -15.71 -0.79
N ALA A 401 11.57 -15.25 -0.89
CA ALA A 401 12.72 -16.12 -1.10
C ALA A 401 12.93 -17.15 0.01
N VAL A 402 12.38 -16.91 1.21
CA VAL A 402 12.50 -17.83 2.35
C VAL A 402 11.39 -18.88 2.40
N ALA A 403 10.36 -18.80 1.52
CA ALA A 403 9.23 -19.71 1.52
C ALA A 403 9.53 -21.00 0.72
N PRO A 404 9.67 -22.18 1.39
CA PRO A 404 10.03 -23.40 0.70
C PRO A 404 8.96 -23.83 -0.32
N GLY A 405 9.39 -24.16 -1.54
CA GLY A 405 8.49 -24.63 -2.60
C GLY A 405 7.65 -23.56 -3.28
N LEU A 406 7.67 -22.32 -2.80
CA LEU A 406 7.00 -21.20 -3.46
C LEU A 406 7.79 -20.75 -4.70
N ARG A 407 7.07 -20.54 -5.81
CA ARG A 407 7.64 -20.02 -7.06
C ARG A 407 7.18 -18.58 -7.27
N VAL A 408 8.12 -17.68 -7.63
CA VAL A 408 7.80 -16.26 -7.90
C VAL A 408 8.07 -15.95 -9.36
N ALA A 409 7.08 -15.40 -10.04
CA ALA A 409 7.16 -14.92 -11.41
C ALA A 409 7.15 -13.38 -11.47
N ALA A 410 7.94 -12.83 -12.39
CA ALA A 410 7.98 -11.40 -12.68
C ALA A 410 7.79 -11.18 -14.19
N PRO A 411 6.58 -10.90 -14.66
CA PRO A 411 6.31 -10.67 -16.07
C PRO A 411 6.96 -9.38 -16.56
N ARG A 412 7.51 -9.40 -17.81
CA ARG A 412 8.11 -8.22 -18.46
C ARG A 412 7.13 -7.37 -19.24
N ASP A 413 5.99 -7.96 -19.66
CA ASP A 413 4.93 -7.32 -20.42
C ASP A 413 3.56 -7.99 -20.17
N ALA A 414 2.49 -7.44 -20.76
CA ALA A 414 1.13 -7.96 -20.57
C ALA A 414 0.91 -9.37 -21.13
N VAL A 415 1.57 -9.71 -22.23
CA VAL A 415 1.46 -11.06 -22.85
C VAL A 415 2.09 -12.07 -21.92
N ARG A 416 3.28 -11.76 -21.40
CA ARG A 416 3.98 -12.62 -20.46
C ARG A 416 3.23 -12.73 -19.13
N LEU A 417 2.58 -11.66 -18.67
CA LEU A 417 1.74 -11.72 -17.46
C LEU A 417 0.62 -12.76 -17.62
N GLY A 418 -0.09 -12.75 -18.74
CA GLY A 418 -1.16 -13.73 -18.99
C GLY A 418 -0.65 -15.17 -19.02
N GLN A 419 0.47 -15.41 -19.70
CA GLN A 419 1.10 -16.74 -19.77
C GLN A 419 1.55 -17.24 -18.39
N LEU A 420 2.21 -16.36 -17.60
CA LEU A 420 2.65 -16.71 -16.26
C LEU A 420 1.50 -16.91 -15.28
N LEU A 421 0.38 -16.21 -15.46
CA LEU A 421 -0.83 -16.48 -14.67
C LEU A 421 -1.43 -17.83 -14.99
N ASP A 422 -1.51 -18.22 -16.27
CA ASP A 422 -1.95 -19.55 -16.69
C ASP A 422 -1.01 -20.65 -16.15
N GLU A 423 0.31 -20.44 -16.22
CA GLU A 423 1.30 -21.36 -15.65
C GLU A 423 1.16 -21.46 -14.12
N ALA A 424 0.96 -20.33 -13.42
CA ALA A 424 0.85 -20.28 -11.97
C ALA A 424 -0.34 -21.10 -11.45
N VAL A 425 -1.50 -20.95 -12.10
CA VAL A 425 -2.70 -21.71 -11.68
C VAL A 425 -2.69 -23.18 -12.15
N ALA A 426 -1.74 -23.55 -13.00
CA ALA A 426 -1.50 -24.95 -13.36
C ALA A 426 -0.51 -25.66 -12.42
N CYS A 427 0.16 -24.92 -11.53
CA CYS A 427 1.08 -25.50 -10.54
C CYS A 427 0.31 -26.15 -9.38
N ASP A 428 0.79 -27.30 -8.91
CA ASP A 428 0.27 -28.02 -7.74
C ASP A 428 0.80 -27.48 -6.41
N GLY A 429 1.46 -26.31 -6.41
CA GLY A 429 2.05 -25.69 -5.23
C GLY A 429 1.89 -24.16 -5.23
N PRO A 430 2.41 -23.49 -4.19
CA PRO A 430 2.25 -22.05 -4.05
C PRO A 430 3.02 -21.26 -5.11
N THR A 431 2.38 -20.24 -5.66
CA THR A 431 2.96 -19.36 -6.67
C THR A 431 2.71 -17.90 -6.33
N ALA A 432 3.55 -17.00 -6.83
CA ALA A 432 3.35 -15.57 -6.74
C ALA A 432 3.71 -14.91 -8.08
N LEU A 433 2.89 -13.93 -8.50
CA LEU A 433 3.17 -13.02 -9.61
C LEU A 433 3.34 -11.62 -9.04
N ARG A 434 4.38 -10.90 -9.48
CA ARG A 434 4.64 -9.52 -9.07
C ARG A 434 4.72 -8.57 -10.27
N PHE A 435 4.08 -7.41 -10.18
CA PHE A 435 4.16 -6.38 -11.23
C PHE A 435 4.02 -4.96 -10.66
N PRO A 436 4.57 -3.93 -11.34
CA PRO A 436 4.61 -2.57 -10.80
C PRO A 436 3.31 -1.79 -11.00
N LYS A 437 3.16 -0.70 -10.26
CA LYS A 437 2.17 0.35 -10.53
C LYS A 437 2.65 1.22 -11.70
N ALA A 438 2.31 0.83 -12.92
CA ALA A 438 2.71 1.53 -14.13
C ALA A 438 1.76 1.22 -15.30
N ALA A 439 1.88 1.97 -16.39
CA ALA A 439 1.39 1.52 -17.69
C ALA A 439 2.21 0.31 -18.16
N VAL A 440 1.58 -0.60 -18.89
CA VAL A 440 2.29 -1.71 -19.53
C VAL A 440 3.00 -1.18 -20.78
N GLU A 441 4.28 -1.53 -20.92
CA GLU A 441 5.03 -1.25 -22.13
C GLU A 441 4.62 -2.19 -23.28
N ALA A 442 5.11 -1.92 -24.49
CA ALA A 442 4.89 -2.79 -25.64
C ALA A 442 5.43 -4.21 -25.38
N GLU A 443 4.84 -5.20 -26.04
CA GLU A 443 5.33 -6.58 -25.97
C GLU A 443 6.81 -6.68 -26.37
N ILE A 444 7.57 -7.42 -25.60
CA ILE A 444 8.98 -7.71 -25.84
C ILE A 444 9.10 -9.21 -26.23
N PRO A 445 9.03 -9.54 -27.54
CA PRO A 445 9.17 -10.94 -27.96
C PRO A 445 10.59 -11.46 -27.71
N PRO A 446 10.74 -12.72 -27.27
CA PRO A 446 12.07 -13.31 -27.15
C PRO A 446 12.65 -13.60 -28.53
N VAL A 447 13.97 -13.46 -28.67
CA VAL A 447 14.72 -13.85 -29.89
C VAL A 447 15.20 -15.31 -29.83
N GLY A 448 15.04 -15.96 -28.67
CA GLY A 448 15.39 -17.36 -28.43
C GLY A 448 15.10 -17.77 -26.99
N SER A 449 15.54 -18.95 -26.60
CA SER A 449 15.39 -19.45 -25.23
C SER A 449 16.54 -20.38 -24.81
N VAL A 450 16.75 -20.47 -23.50
CA VAL A 450 17.57 -21.47 -22.84
C VAL A 450 16.68 -22.22 -21.87
N GLY A 451 16.04 -23.29 -22.34
CA GLY A 451 14.99 -23.98 -21.60
C GLY A 451 13.82 -23.03 -21.25
N GLU A 452 13.55 -22.85 -19.97
CA GLU A 452 12.48 -21.96 -19.48
C GLU A 452 12.85 -20.47 -19.49
N VAL A 453 14.12 -20.12 -19.76
CA VAL A 453 14.60 -18.72 -19.75
C VAL A 453 14.50 -18.13 -21.14
N ASP A 454 13.82 -16.99 -21.29
CA ASP A 454 13.72 -16.26 -22.53
C ASP A 454 15.01 -15.47 -22.79
N VAL A 455 15.53 -15.52 -24.02
CA VAL A 455 16.60 -14.66 -24.51
C VAL A 455 15.99 -13.47 -25.22
N LEU A 456 16.23 -12.26 -24.73
CA LEU A 456 15.68 -11.01 -25.27
C LEU A 456 16.64 -10.34 -26.25
N ALA A 457 17.94 -10.50 -26.05
CA ALA A 457 18.98 -10.07 -26.97
C ALA A 457 20.20 -11.01 -26.86
N SER A 458 20.86 -11.26 -28.00
CA SER A 458 22.06 -12.11 -28.09
C SER A 458 23.15 -11.36 -28.87
N GLY A 459 24.07 -10.72 -28.15
CA GLY A 459 25.15 -9.90 -28.74
C GLY A 459 26.54 -10.24 -28.24
N GLY A 460 26.72 -11.29 -27.41
CA GLY A 460 28.02 -11.71 -26.91
C GLY A 460 28.00 -12.21 -25.46
N GLN A 461 29.22 -12.50 -24.94
CA GLN A 461 29.40 -13.11 -23.61
C GLN A 461 30.19 -12.23 -22.62
N ASP A 462 30.52 -10.98 -22.98
CA ASP A 462 31.20 -10.10 -22.03
C ASP A 462 30.29 -9.77 -20.84
N VAL A 463 29.01 -9.42 -21.11
CA VAL A 463 28.02 -9.10 -20.12
C VAL A 463 26.73 -9.88 -20.38
N LEU A 464 26.20 -10.53 -19.37
CA LEU A 464 24.83 -11.05 -19.34
C LEU A 464 23.96 -10.17 -18.42
N LEU A 465 22.97 -9.51 -18.98
CA LEU A 465 21.94 -8.82 -18.20
C LEU A 465 20.79 -9.78 -17.89
N VAL A 466 20.54 -10.04 -16.61
CA VAL A 466 19.40 -10.83 -16.12
C VAL A 466 18.31 -9.85 -15.69
N ALA A 467 17.31 -9.69 -16.54
CA ALA A 467 16.24 -8.72 -16.35
C ALA A 467 15.08 -9.31 -15.52
N VAL A 468 14.75 -8.71 -14.40
CA VAL A 468 13.62 -9.12 -13.56
C VAL A 468 12.38 -8.32 -13.93
N GLY A 469 11.44 -8.96 -14.61
CA GLY A 469 10.15 -8.39 -14.95
C GLY A 469 10.23 -7.08 -15.73
N ALA A 470 9.59 -6.02 -15.24
CA ALA A 470 9.55 -4.71 -15.90
C ALA A 470 10.92 -4.04 -16.13
N MET A 471 12.01 -4.64 -15.63
CA MET A 471 13.37 -4.18 -15.94
C MET A 471 13.88 -4.64 -17.32
N ALA A 472 13.09 -5.41 -18.08
CA ALA A 472 13.47 -5.88 -19.40
C ALA A 472 13.73 -4.74 -20.40
N GLY A 473 12.85 -3.74 -20.47
CA GLY A 473 13.03 -2.56 -21.32
C GLY A 473 14.31 -1.79 -21.01
N PRO A 474 14.54 -1.36 -19.76
CA PRO A 474 15.82 -0.76 -19.34
C PRO A 474 17.06 -1.60 -19.65
N CYS A 475 17.00 -2.94 -19.48
CA CYS A 475 18.11 -3.84 -19.82
C CYS A 475 18.39 -3.87 -21.32
N LEU A 476 17.37 -3.90 -22.17
CA LEU A 476 17.55 -3.84 -23.63
C LEU A 476 18.16 -2.50 -24.07
N SER A 477 17.72 -1.40 -23.49
CA SER A 477 18.32 -0.08 -23.72
C SER A 477 19.78 -0.03 -23.28
N ALA A 478 20.13 -0.63 -22.13
CA ALA A 478 21.50 -0.74 -21.65
C ALA A 478 22.36 -1.60 -22.58
N ALA A 479 21.84 -2.73 -23.06
CA ALA A 479 22.54 -3.62 -23.98
C ALA A 479 22.89 -2.90 -25.31
N ALA A 480 21.96 -2.11 -25.87
CA ALA A 480 22.20 -1.29 -27.05
C ALA A 480 23.38 -0.30 -26.83
N SER A 481 23.34 0.44 -25.70
CA SER A 481 24.39 1.42 -25.38
C SER A 481 25.78 0.76 -25.14
N LEU A 482 25.82 -0.42 -24.54
CA LEU A 482 27.07 -1.18 -24.35
C LEU A 482 27.60 -1.73 -25.66
N ALA A 483 26.73 -2.21 -26.55
CA ALA A 483 27.11 -2.70 -27.89
C ALA A 483 27.73 -1.60 -28.76
N GLU A 484 27.22 -0.34 -28.68
CA GLU A 484 27.83 0.82 -29.34
C GLU A 484 29.28 1.07 -28.86
N SER A 485 29.60 0.64 -27.64
CA SER A 485 30.94 0.70 -27.05
C SER A 485 31.80 -0.54 -27.37
N GLY A 486 31.32 -1.46 -28.21
CA GLY A 486 32.03 -2.69 -28.59
C GLY A 486 32.01 -3.82 -27.56
N ILE A 487 31.12 -3.75 -26.57
CA ILE A 487 30.95 -4.78 -25.52
C ILE A 487 29.89 -5.77 -25.99
N GLY A 488 30.21 -7.06 -25.96
CA GLY A 488 29.28 -8.14 -26.29
C GLY A 488 28.26 -8.39 -25.15
N VAL A 489 26.97 -8.04 -25.38
CA VAL A 489 25.95 -8.12 -24.35
C VAL A 489 24.80 -9.03 -24.75
N SER A 490 24.39 -9.91 -23.85
CA SER A 490 23.15 -10.68 -23.96
C SER A 490 22.19 -10.30 -22.85
N VAL A 491 20.87 -10.37 -23.13
CA VAL A 491 19.81 -10.06 -22.16
C VAL A 491 18.89 -11.27 -22.03
N VAL A 492 18.62 -11.70 -20.79
CA VAL A 492 17.71 -12.82 -20.51
C VAL A 492 16.62 -12.40 -19.51
N ASP A 493 15.44 -12.99 -19.68
CA ASP A 493 14.33 -12.91 -18.73
C ASP A 493 14.12 -14.30 -18.12
N PRO A 494 14.33 -14.46 -16.80
CA PRO A 494 14.11 -15.73 -16.12
C PRO A 494 12.64 -16.18 -16.11
N ARG A 495 11.68 -15.26 -16.31
CA ARG A 495 10.23 -15.48 -16.15
C ARG A 495 9.87 -15.81 -14.70
N TRP A 496 10.31 -16.98 -14.22
CA TRP A 496 10.27 -17.40 -12.82
C TRP A 496 11.61 -17.05 -12.17
N VAL A 497 11.57 -16.11 -11.23
CA VAL A 497 12.77 -15.52 -10.61
C VAL A 497 13.19 -16.19 -9.31
N ILE A 498 12.25 -16.90 -8.67
CA ILE A 498 12.46 -17.70 -7.47
C ILE A 498 11.73 -19.04 -7.65
N PRO A 499 12.42 -20.17 -7.38
CA PRO A 499 13.86 -20.33 -7.18
C PRO A 499 14.63 -20.12 -8.49
N VAL A 500 15.95 -19.96 -8.40
CA VAL A 500 16.81 -19.88 -9.58
C VAL A 500 16.79 -21.23 -10.31
N SER A 501 16.30 -21.24 -11.55
CA SER A 501 16.15 -22.46 -12.34
C SER A 501 17.51 -23.03 -12.80
N ALA A 502 17.53 -24.33 -13.15
CA ALA A 502 18.69 -24.96 -13.74
C ALA A 502 19.10 -24.31 -15.09
N ASP A 503 18.10 -23.84 -15.85
CA ASP A 503 18.33 -23.20 -17.14
C ASP A 503 18.91 -21.79 -16.97
N LEU A 504 18.47 -21.02 -15.97
CA LEU A 504 19.13 -19.75 -15.64
C LEU A 504 20.58 -19.96 -15.18
N ARG A 505 20.84 -21.01 -14.39
CA ARG A 505 22.21 -21.40 -14.01
C ARG A 505 23.08 -21.68 -15.22
N LYS A 506 22.56 -22.36 -16.25
CA LYS A 506 23.30 -22.57 -17.52
C LYS A 506 23.55 -21.24 -18.24
N ALA A 507 22.55 -20.38 -18.33
CA ALA A 507 22.65 -19.09 -19.01
C ALA A 507 23.75 -18.21 -18.38
N VAL A 508 23.81 -18.12 -17.04
CA VAL A 508 24.82 -17.30 -16.34
C VAL A 508 26.25 -17.85 -16.47
N GLY A 509 26.41 -19.16 -16.63
CA GLY A 509 27.73 -19.82 -16.63
C GLY A 509 28.64 -19.49 -17.83
N GLY A 510 28.11 -18.88 -18.89
CA GLY A 510 28.88 -18.58 -20.13
C GLY A 510 29.43 -17.15 -20.22
N SER A 511 29.13 -16.26 -19.26
CA SER A 511 29.45 -14.84 -19.35
C SER A 511 30.55 -14.42 -18.37
N ARG A 512 31.38 -13.45 -18.76
CA ARG A 512 32.44 -12.89 -17.91
C ARG A 512 31.86 -12.10 -16.73
N LEU A 513 30.84 -11.30 -16.99
CA LEU A 513 30.12 -10.50 -15.99
C LEU A 513 28.60 -10.80 -16.06
N VAL A 514 28.01 -11.19 -14.96
CA VAL A 514 26.56 -11.30 -14.80
C VAL A 514 26.06 -10.08 -14.07
N VAL A 515 25.09 -9.36 -14.65
CA VAL A 515 24.44 -8.20 -14.04
C VAL A 515 22.95 -8.51 -13.87
N THR A 516 22.49 -8.64 -12.65
CA THR A 516 21.06 -8.78 -12.37
C THR A 516 20.44 -7.40 -12.17
N VAL A 517 19.23 -7.19 -12.71
CA VAL A 517 18.53 -5.90 -12.63
C VAL A 517 17.10 -6.14 -12.13
N GLU A 518 16.81 -5.60 -10.96
CA GLU A 518 15.50 -5.77 -10.31
C GLU A 518 15.00 -4.48 -9.65
N ASP A 519 13.70 -4.26 -9.58
CA ASP A 519 13.08 -3.21 -8.77
C ASP A 519 12.70 -3.72 -7.36
N GLY A 520 13.51 -4.64 -6.84
CA GLY A 520 13.53 -5.17 -5.48
C GLY A 520 14.80 -4.75 -4.75
N VAL A 521 14.96 -5.19 -3.49
CA VAL A 521 16.16 -4.91 -2.68
C VAL A 521 17.35 -5.69 -3.22
N ALA A 522 18.36 -5.01 -3.75
CA ALA A 522 19.53 -5.62 -4.40
C ALA A 522 20.29 -6.62 -3.50
N ALA A 523 20.33 -6.37 -2.20
CA ALA A 523 21.07 -7.18 -1.24
C ALA A 523 20.42 -8.54 -0.94
N SER A 524 19.11 -8.70 -1.16
CA SER A 524 18.32 -9.86 -0.72
C SER A 524 17.25 -10.33 -1.71
N GLY A 525 17.14 -9.69 -2.87
CA GLY A 525 16.20 -10.06 -3.92
C GLY A 525 16.66 -11.20 -4.83
N ALA A 526 16.09 -11.26 -6.03
CA ALA A 526 16.42 -12.30 -7.03
C ALA A 526 17.90 -12.31 -7.41
N GLY A 527 18.52 -11.12 -7.53
CA GLY A 527 19.95 -11.00 -7.85
C GLY A 527 20.86 -11.65 -6.82
N ALA A 528 20.53 -11.56 -5.55
CA ALA A 528 21.29 -12.23 -4.48
C ALA A 528 21.24 -13.77 -4.62
N LEU A 529 20.10 -14.32 -5.05
CA LEU A 529 19.97 -15.76 -5.33
C LEU A 529 20.73 -16.17 -6.58
N VAL A 530 20.70 -15.36 -7.64
CA VAL A 530 21.49 -15.60 -8.85
C VAL A 530 22.99 -15.62 -8.54
N ARG A 531 23.46 -14.71 -7.69
CA ARG A 531 24.86 -14.68 -7.25
C ARG A 531 25.32 -15.99 -6.61
N GLN A 532 24.46 -16.66 -5.86
CA GLN A 532 24.77 -17.94 -5.19
C GLN A 532 25.04 -19.08 -6.17
N VAL A 533 24.53 -19.00 -7.40
CA VAL A 533 24.66 -20.04 -8.41
C VAL A 533 25.72 -19.73 -9.47
N CYS A 534 26.33 -18.55 -9.44
CA CYS A 534 27.44 -18.18 -10.29
C CYS A 534 28.73 -18.91 -9.87
N ALA A 535 29.63 -19.14 -10.83
CA ALA A 535 30.90 -19.84 -10.58
C ALA A 535 31.82 -19.01 -9.66
N PRO A 536 32.66 -19.66 -8.83
CA PRO A 536 33.70 -18.96 -8.09
C PRO A 536 34.60 -18.14 -9.02
N GLY A 537 34.79 -16.86 -8.70
CA GLY A 537 35.61 -15.94 -9.50
C GLY A 537 34.88 -15.30 -10.68
N GLN A 538 33.65 -15.68 -11.00
CA GLN A 538 32.85 -15.00 -12.02
C GLN A 538 32.43 -13.60 -11.51
N GLY A 539 32.52 -12.58 -12.37
CA GLY A 539 32.04 -11.23 -12.07
C GLY A 539 30.51 -11.23 -11.87
N VAL A 540 30.04 -10.69 -10.77
CA VAL A 540 28.61 -10.56 -10.51
C VAL A 540 28.30 -9.18 -9.93
N LEU A 541 27.37 -8.46 -10.54
CA LEU A 541 26.85 -7.17 -10.10
C LEU A 541 25.34 -7.26 -9.94
N ASN A 542 24.83 -6.96 -8.74
CA ASN A 542 23.39 -6.86 -8.50
C ASN A 542 22.97 -5.40 -8.50
N LEU A 543 22.11 -5.00 -9.44
CA LEU A 543 21.48 -3.69 -9.53
C LEU A 543 20.03 -3.80 -9.04
N GLY A 544 19.69 -2.98 -8.09
CA GLY A 544 18.37 -2.94 -7.47
C GLY A 544 18.26 -1.79 -6.48
N LEU A 545 17.22 -1.80 -5.69
CA LEU A 545 16.95 -0.78 -4.69
C LEU A 545 17.81 -0.97 -3.43
N PRO A 546 18.16 0.12 -2.73
CA PRO A 546 18.86 0.01 -1.44
C PRO A 546 17.94 -0.60 -0.38
N CYS A 547 18.54 -1.24 0.64
CA CYS A 547 17.81 -1.66 1.84
C CYS A 547 17.56 -0.45 2.75
N ALA A 548 16.65 0.44 2.31
CA ALA A 548 16.30 1.67 3.01
C ALA A 548 14.85 2.07 2.67
N PHE A 549 14.23 2.86 3.54
CA PHE A 549 12.93 3.47 3.24
C PHE A 549 13.12 4.62 2.25
N ILE A 550 12.59 4.46 1.04
CA ILE A 550 12.67 5.44 -0.03
C ILE A 550 11.50 6.41 0.09
N GLY A 551 11.74 7.71 0.06
CA GLY A 551 10.71 8.75 0.14
C GLY A 551 9.77 8.76 -1.07
N GLN A 552 8.73 9.59 -1.02
CA GLN A 552 7.81 9.81 -2.15
C GLN A 552 8.50 10.53 -3.31
N GLY A 553 7.99 10.31 -4.53
CA GLY A 553 8.47 10.95 -5.76
C GLY A 553 7.85 10.30 -7.00
N GLY A 554 8.19 10.77 -8.18
CA GLY A 554 7.83 10.10 -9.43
C GLY A 554 8.50 8.73 -9.53
N ARG A 555 7.78 7.66 -9.95
CA ARG A 555 8.39 6.32 -10.09
C ARG A 555 9.65 6.35 -10.95
N SER A 556 9.59 7.00 -12.11
CA SER A 556 10.73 7.10 -13.03
C SER A 556 11.91 7.85 -12.43
N GLU A 557 11.63 8.91 -11.67
CA GLU A 557 12.63 9.70 -10.94
C GLU A 557 13.35 8.84 -9.89
N LEU A 558 12.60 8.11 -9.07
CA LEU A 558 13.16 7.24 -8.02
C LEU A 558 13.95 6.07 -8.58
N LEU A 559 13.51 5.49 -9.72
CA LEU A 559 14.29 4.46 -10.43
C LEU A 559 15.59 5.03 -11.02
N ALA A 560 15.55 6.27 -11.52
CA ALA A 560 16.75 6.94 -12.04
C ALA A 560 17.76 7.24 -10.91
N GLU A 561 17.30 7.70 -9.74
CA GLU A 561 18.14 7.86 -8.56
C GLU A 561 18.81 6.55 -8.13
N ALA A 562 18.09 5.43 -8.24
CA ALA A 562 18.62 4.09 -7.95
C ALA A 562 19.53 3.53 -9.07
N GLY A 563 19.74 4.28 -10.17
CA GLY A 563 20.54 3.82 -11.30
C GLY A 563 19.87 2.75 -12.18
N LEU A 564 18.55 2.54 -12.03
CA LEU A 564 17.77 1.53 -12.75
C LEU A 564 17.18 2.04 -14.07
N THR A 565 17.93 2.89 -14.77
CA THR A 565 17.65 3.32 -16.16
C THR A 565 18.61 2.64 -17.12
N GLY A 566 18.28 2.61 -18.41
CA GLY A 566 19.18 2.03 -19.43
C GLY A 566 20.60 2.60 -19.36
N GLN A 567 20.75 3.93 -19.21
CA GLN A 567 22.06 4.58 -19.06
C GLN A 567 22.75 4.21 -17.74
N GLY A 568 22.00 4.17 -16.62
CA GLY A 568 22.54 3.82 -15.31
C GLY A 568 23.07 2.38 -15.30
N ILE A 569 22.28 1.45 -15.83
CA ILE A 569 22.64 0.02 -15.97
C ILE A 569 23.87 -0.13 -16.86
N ALA A 570 23.90 0.51 -18.05
CA ALA A 570 25.01 0.44 -18.97
C ALA A 570 26.32 0.96 -18.34
N ARG A 571 26.26 2.09 -17.65
CA ARG A 571 27.41 2.65 -16.92
C ARG A 571 27.93 1.69 -15.87
N ALA A 572 27.04 1.19 -14.98
CA ALA A 572 27.42 0.29 -13.90
C ALA A 572 28.03 -1.03 -14.42
N ALA A 573 27.43 -1.62 -15.47
CA ALA A 573 27.95 -2.83 -16.12
C ALA A 573 29.30 -2.60 -16.76
N GLY A 574 29.49 -1.48 -17.51
CA GLY A 574 30.75 -1.13 -18.12
C GLY A 574 31.86 -0.87 -17.10
N ASP A 575 31.56 -0.17 -15.99
CA ASP A 575 32.53 0.05 -14.90
C ASP A 575 32.95 -1.28 -14.24
N ALA A 576 31.99 -2.17 -13.97
CA ALA A 576 32.25 -3.47 -13.39
C ALA A 576 33.10 -4.35 -14.32
N LEU A 577 32.81 -4.35 -15.63
CA LEU A 577 33.60 -5.10 -16.61
C LEU A 577 35.03 -4.59 -16.66
N ARG A 578 35.26 -3.27 -16.74
CA ARG A 578 36.59 -2.66 -16.68
C ARG A 578 37.35 -2.96 -15.37
N ALA A 579 36.64 -3.08 -14.26
CA ALA A 579 37.27 -3.48 -12.99
C ALA A 579 37.80 -4.93 -13.05
N LEU A 580 37.04 -5.84 -13.68
CA LEU A 580 37.48 -7.23 -13.91
C LEU A 580 38.71 -7.33 -14.82
N ASP A 581 38.87 -6.44 -15.81
CA ASP A 581 40.04 -6.43 -16.69
C ASP A 581 41.34 -5.98 -16.00
N ARG A 582 41.22 -5.37 -14.80
CA ARG A 582 42.37 -4.88 -14.02
C ARG A 582 42.84 -5.86 -12.93
N THR A 583 42.02 -6.86 -12.64
CA THR A 583 42.33 -7.94 -11.66
C THR A 583 42.80 -9.19 -12.32
#